data_f8f17bad0afc6460ac6b4e752fd52bbd
#
_entry.id   f8f17bad0afc6460ac6b4e752fd52bbd
#
_cell.length_a   1.000
_cell.length_b   1.000
_cell.length_c   1.000
_cell.angle_alpha   90.00
_cell.angle_beta   90.00
_cell.angle_gamma   90.00
#
_symmetry.space_group_name_H-M   'P 1'
#
loop_
_entity.id
_entity.type
_entity.pdbx_description
1 polymer ?
#
loop_
_entity_poly.entity_id
_entity_poly.type
_entity_poly.pdbx_seq_one_letter_code
_entity_poly.pdbx_strand_id
1 'polypeptide(L)'
;LAIAGLVFLGVGYIKKLTQKVENPIASIEVQDFGTIKIKLYPEYAPNTVTNFIALANRGYYNGKQFNKTIPDYFVKAGSESTDSMTMPKLSNIKDNVSEDDDAEYAISGEFTANGYRNNTLKMQKGVIAMERNDYGRQDASLTTQGYNSAGAEFFILTKDMENLNGLYAGFGKVIEGLDILEQIANVEVVTRDENAKSGIDVPVNPPVINQITVDTHGIDYKTPKTIEPFNYYNWLIKKYQSNMSAQ
;
A
#
# COMPACT_ATOMS: atom_id res chain seq x y z
N LEU A 1 30.33 40.20 19.63
CA LEU A 1 30.05 38.75 19.82
C LEU A 1 28.55 38.46 19.80
N ALA A 2 27.68 39.24 20.45
CA ALA A 2 26.23 39.01 20.49
C ALA A 2 25.54 39.18 19.12
N ILE A 3 25.96 40.13 18.29
CA ILE A 3 25.39 40.41 16.95
C ILE A 3 25.70 39.25 15.96
N ALA A 4 26.91 38.67 16.06
CA ALA A 4 27.29 37.55 15.18
C ALA A 4 26.46 36.30 15.52
N GLY A 5 26.17 36.05 16.81
CA GLY A 5 25.33 34.93 17.26
C GLY A 5 23.88 35.04 16.79
N LEU A 6 23.29 36.23 16.79
CA LEU A 6 21.93 36.48 16.29
C LEU A 6 21.81 36.29 14.77
N VAL A 7 22.84 36.69 14.01
CA VAL A 7 22.87 36.48 12.57
C VAL A 7 22.97 34.98 12.22
N PHE A 8 23.80 34.21 12.94
CA PHE A 8 23.92 32.77 12.73
C PHE A 8 22.62 32.01 13.07
N LEU A 9 21.95 32.39 14.17
CA LEU A 9 20.66 31.81 14.55
C LEU A 9 19.56 32.17 13.52
N GLY A 10 19.54 33.42 13.03
CA GLY A 10 18.59 33.85 12.01
C GLY A 10 18.78 33.15 10.67
N VAL A 11 20.02 32.99 10.21
CA VAL A 11 20.32 32.26 8.96
C VAL A 11 19.99 30.77 9.09
N GLY A 12 20.26 30.16 10.25
CA GLY A 12 19.89 28.77 10.53
C GLY A 12 18.36 28.56 10.53
N TYR A 13 17.63 29.50 11.15
CA TYR A 13 16.16 29.47 11.20
C TYR A 13 15.53 29.69 9.80
N ILE A 14 16.01 30.64 9.04
CA ILE A 14 15.57 30.90 7.66
C ILE A 14 15.87 29.69 6.76
N LYS A 15 17.08 29.08 6.87
CA LYS A 15 17.40 27.85 6.14
C LYS A 15 16.42 26.71 6.44
N LYS A 16 16.03 26.55 7.70
CA LYS A 16 15.06 25.53 8.12
C LYS A 16 13.64 25.82 7.60
N LEU A 17 13.25 27.10 7.47
CA LEU A 17 11.95 27.51 6.92
C LEU A 17 11.88 27.43 5.38
N THR A 18 13.01 27.48 4.69
CA THR A 18 13.09 27.47 3.22
C THR A 18 13.50 26.10 2.65
N GLN A 19 13.83 25.14 3.50
CA GLN A 19 14.16 23.80 3.06
C GLN A 19 12.90 23.15 2.49
N LYS A 20 12.83 23.03 1.16
CA LYS A 20 11.77 22.30 0.49
C LYS A 20 11.84 20.85 0.97
N VAL A 21 10.79 20.41 1.64
CA VAL A 21 10.67 19.02 2.05
C VAL A 21 10.58 18.18 0.79
N GLU A 22 11.58 17.34 0.57
CA GLU A 22 11.58 16.41 -0.56
C GLU A 22 10.72 15.19 -0.21
N ASN A 23 9.98 14.73 -1.21
CA ASN A 23 9.15 13.54 -1.04
C ASN A 23 10.03 12.29 -0.95
N PRO A 24 9.69 11.30 -0.10
CA PRO A 24 10.45 10.07 0.01
C PRO A 24 10.54 9.32 -1.31
N ILE A 25 11.67 8.64 -1.52
CA ILE A 25 11.89 7.77 -2.68
C ILE A 25 12.01 6.33 -2.20
N ALA A 26 11.08 5.49 -2.60
CA ALA A 26 11.16 4.05 -2.39
C ALA A 26 11.87 3.39 -3.57
N SER A 27 12.77 2.45 -3.27
CA SER A 27 13.44 1.58 -4.24
C SER A 27 12.99 0.14 -3.99
N ILE A 28 12.26 -0.44 -4.94
CA ILE A 28 11.84 -1.84 -4.94
C ILE A 28 12.85 -2.61 -5.78
N GLU A 29 13.69 -3.40 -5.15
CA GLU A 29 14.61 -4.31 -5.83
C GLU A 29 13.92 -5.64 -6.11
N VAL A 30 13.80 -5.98 -7.39
CA VAL A 30 13.14 -7.21 -7.83
C VAL A 30 14.19 -8.15 -8.42
N GLN A 31 14.24 -9.37 -7.88
CA GLN A 31 15.21 -10.39 -8.28
C GLN A 31 15.13 -10.63 -9.80
N ASP A 32 16.29 -10.66 -10.45
CA ASP A 32 16.46 -10.91 -11.90
C ASP A 32 15.84 -9.88 -12.84
N PHE A 33 15.11 -8.85 -12.30
CA PHE A 33 14.49 -7.80 -13.11
C PHE A 33 15.18 -6.44 -12.95
N GLY A 34 15.57 -6.06 -11.72
CA GLY A 34 16.19 -4.78 -11.43
C GLY A 34 15.45 -3.96 -10.38
N THR A 35 15.60 -2.63 -10.42
CA THR A 35 15.05 -1.73 -9.39
C THR A 35 14.01 -0.77 -9.96
N ILE A 36 12.85 -0.73 -9.34
CA ILE A 36 11.80 0.26 -9.61
C ILE A 36 11.89 1.34 -8.54
N LYS A 37 12.05 2.62 -8.94
CA LYS A 37 12.02 3.75 -8.00
C LYS A 37 10.69 4.48 -8.05
N ILE A 38 10.15 4.76 -6.88
CA ILE A 38 8.83 5.35 -6.69
C ILE A 38 8.96 6.59 -5.81
N LYS A 39 8.52 7.74 -6.31
CA LYS A 39 8.33 8.92 -5.49
C LYS A 39 7.03 8.80 -4.73
N LEU A 40 7.10 8.82 -3.39
CA LEU A 40 5.93 8.75 -2.52
C LEU A 40 5.35 10.15 -2.29
N TYR A 41 4.06 10.22 -2.05
CA TYR A 41 3.30 11.48 -1.92
C TYR A 41 2.56 11.58 -0.58
N PRO A 42 3.26 11.93 0.53
CA PRO A 42 2.62 12.11 1.85
C PRO A 42 1.51 13.17 1.83
N GLU A 43 1.57 14.12 0.92
CA GLU A 43 0.55 15.16 0.73
C GLU A 43 -0.80 14.60 0.28
N TYR A 44 -0.80 13.47 -0.44
CA TYR A 44 -2.02 12.82 -0.90
C TYR A 44 -2.53 11.75 0.07
N ALA A 45 -1.62 10.97 0.66
CA ALA A 45 -1.98 9.84 1.53
C ALA A 45 -0.98 9.67 2.67
N PRO A 46 -0.97 10.58 3.66
CA PRO A 46 0.05 10.62 4.71
C PRO A 46 0.15 9.36 5.55
N ASN A 47 -0.98 8.78 5.96
CA ASN A 47 -0.98 7.57 6.78
C ASN A 47 -0.58 6.34 5.97
N THR A 48 -1.01 6.27 4.71
CA THR A 48 -0.65 5.20 3.77
C THR A 48 0.85 5.20 3.49
N VAL A 49 1.45 6.38 3.23
CA VAL A 49 2.90 6.53 3.04
C VAL A 49 3.65 6.12 4.32
N THR A 50 3.18 6.59 5.49
CA THR A 50 3.80 6.22 6.78
C THR A 50 3.76 4.70 7.00
N ASN A 51 2.64 4.06 6.70
CA ASN A 51 2.48 2.60 6.81
C ASN A 51 3.43 1.85 5.87
N PHE A 52 3.49 2.26 4.61
CA PHE A 52 4.38 1.65 3.63
C PHE A 52 5.86 1.76 4.04
N ILE A 53 6.29 2.96 4.49
CA ILE A 53 7.65 3.20 4.96
C ILE A 53 7.96 2.35 6.21
N ALA A 54 7.05 2.27 7.17
CA ALA A 54 7.24 1.46 8.38
C ALA A 54 7.42 -0.01 8.06
N LEU A 55 6.60 -0.56 7.17
CA LEU A 55 6.71 -1.95 6.70
C LEU A 55 8.01 -2.21 5.92
N ALA A 56 8.38 -1.29 5.01
CA ALA A 56 9.60 -1.40 4.21
C ALA A 56 10.85 -1.38 5.09
N ASN A 57 10.95 -0.44 6.03
CA ASN A 57 12.09 -0.29 6.93
C ASN A 57 12.30 -1.49 7.86
N ARG A 58 11.27 -2.31 8.06
CA ARG A 58 11.33 -3.55 8.86
C ARG A 58 11.47 -4.81 8.01
N GLY A 59 11.68 -4.65 6.71
CA GLY A 59 11.87 -5.77 5.79
C GLY A 59 10.62 -6.62 5.58
N TYR A 60 9.44 -6.11 5.89
CA TYR A 60 8.18 -6.85 5.71
C TYR A 60 7.99 -7.38 4.29
N TYR A 61 8.47 -6.63 3.30
CA TYR A 61 8.33 -6.97 1.89
C TYR A 61 9.42 -7.90 1.36
N ASN A 62 10.49 -8.15 2.13
CA ASN A 62 11.62 -8.97 1.69
C ASN A 62 11.17 -10.42 1.48
N GLY A 63 11.47 -10.96 0.30
CA GLY A 63 11.06 -12.30 -0.12
C GLY A 63 9.60 -12.42 -0.57
N LYS A 64 8.78 -11.36 -0.45
CA LYS A 64 7.42 -11.37 -0.99
C LYS A 64 7.45 -11.29 -2.51
N GLN A 65 6.38 -11.75 -3.13
CA GLN A 65 6.27 -11.91 -4.57
C GLN A 65 5.25 -10.95 -5.17
N PHE A 66 5.42 -10.64 -6.45
CA PHE A 66 4.34 -10.14 -7.26
C PHE A 66 3.40 -11.31 -7.53
N ASN A 67 2.34 -11.39 -6.77
CA ASN A 67 1.43 -12.53 -6.71
C ASN A 67 0.26 -12.42 -7.69
N LYS A 68 0.10 -11.28 -8.37
CA LYS A 68 -0.88 -11.07 -9.44
C LYS A 68 -0.36 -10.07 -10.45
N THR A 69 -0.44 -10.42 -11.74
CA THR A 69 -0.04 -9.55 -12.83
C THR A 69 -1.08 -9.60 -13.94
N ILE A 70 -1.56 -8.42 -14.34
CA ILE A 70 -2.50 -8.29 -15.46
C ILE A 70 -1.91 -7.26 -16.41
N PRO A 71 -1.46 -7.69 -17.61
CA PRO A 71 -0.97 -6.79 -18.64
C PRO A 71 -1.99 -5.67 -18.93
N ASP A 72 -1.51 -4.47 -19.21
CA ASP A 72 -2.36 -3.29 -19.45
C ASP A 72 -3.35 -2.98 -18.32
N TYR A 73 -3.05 -3.38 -17.08
CA TYR A 73 -3.84 -3.04 -15.91
C TYR A 73 -2.97 -2.78 -14.68
N PHE A 74 -2.49 -3.82 -13.99
CA PHE A 74 -1.64 -3.67 -12.81
C PHE A 74 -0.77 -4.89 -12.51
N VAL A 75 0.24 -4.69 -11.67
CA VAL A 75 0.94 -5.74 -10.92
C VAL A 75 0.69 -5.54 -9.43
N LYS A 76 0.50 -6.64 -8.68
CA LYS A 76 0.18 -6.61 -7.25
C LYS A 76 1.20 -7.39 -6.44
N ALA A 77 1.58 -6.87 -5.26
CA ALA A 77 2.49 -7.49 -4.32
C ALA A 77 2.15 -7.11 -2.86
N GLY A 78 2.88 -7.68 -1.90
CA GLY A 78 2.80 -7.33 -0.48
C GLY A 78 1.99 -8.31 0.37
N SER A 79 1.41 -9.35 -0.22
CA SER A 79 0.78 -10.49 0.46
C SER A 79 1.51 -11.79 0.17
N GLU A 80 1.33 -12.78 1.00
CA GLU A 80 1.77 -14.16 0.77
C GLU A 80 0.75 -14.99 0.00
N SER A 81 -0.51 -14.53 -0.02
CA SER A 81 -1.63 -15.21 -0.68
C SER A 81 -2.09 -14.46 -1.93
N THR A 82 -2.58 -15.21 -2.90
CA THR A 82 -3.24 -14.67 -4.10
C THR A 82 -4.75 -14.51 -3.90
N ASP A 83 -5.32 -15.29 -3.00
CA ASP A 83 -6.77 -15.45 -2.85
C ASP A 83 -7.35 -14.63 -1.69
N SER A 84 -6.52 -14.28 -0.72
CA SER A 84 -6.93 -13.47 0.43
C SER A 84 -5.85 -12.46 0.81
N MET A 85 -6.27 -11.27 1.20
CA MET A 85 -5.37 -10.26 1.73
C MET A 85 -4.83 -10.70 3.09
N THR A 86 -3.51 -10.76 3.22
CA THR A 86 -2.83 -11.03 4.50
C THR A 86 -2.65 -9.72 5.24
N MET A 87 -3.23 -9.61 6.45
CA MET A 87 -3.05 -8.42 7.27
C MET A 87 -1.69 -8.44 7.97
N PRO A 88 -0.99 -7.30 7.98
CA PRO A 88 0.24 -7.16 8.77
C PRO A 88 -0.11 -7.06 10.26
N LYS A 89 0.88 -7.43 11.10
CA LYS A 89 0.79 -7.34 12.55
C LYS A 89 1.46 -6.09 13.09
N LEU A 90 1.12 -5.70 14.30
CA LEU A 90 1.70 -4.51 14.96
C LEU A 90 3.23 -4.60 15.09
N SER A 91 3.79 -5.80 15.29
CA SER A 91 5.25 -6.03 15.29
C SER A 91 5.92 -5.69 13.96
N ASN A 92 5.17 -5.68 12.85
CA ASN A 92 5.69 -5.31 11.54
C ASN A 92 5.88 -3.79 11.37
N ILE A 93 5.41 -2.96 12.31
CA ILE A 93 5.50 -1.50 12.20
C ILE A 93 6.08 -0.80 13.45
N LYS A 94 6.22 -1.49 14.57
CA LYS A 94 6.77 -0.93 15.83
C LYS A 94 7.54 -1.98 16.64
N ASP A 95 8.44 -1.51 17.51
CA ASP A 95 9.20 -2.35 18.45
C ASP A 95 8.41 -2.67 19.72
N ASN A 96 8.91 -3.63 20.48
CA ASN A 96 8.44 -3.98 21.81
C ASN A 96 6.95 -4.32 21.89
N VAL A 97 6.43 -5.01 20.86
CA VAL A 97 5.10 -5.59 20.87
C VAL A 97 5.21 -6.98 21.52
N SER A 98 4.46 -7.24 22.59
CA SER A 98 4.38 -8.57 23.19
C SER A 98 3.61 -9.52 22.25
N GLU A 99 3.79 -10.84 22.41
CA GLU A 99 3.05 -11.83 21.60
C GLU A 99 1.54 -11.67 21.77
N ASP A 100 1.09 -11.34 22.99
CA ASP A 100 -0.35 -11.16 23.32
C ASP A 100 -0.94 -9.88 22.70
N ASP A 101 -0.09 -8.86 22.46
CA ASP A 101 -0.49 -7.56 21.88
C ASP A 101 -0.25 -7.48 20.36
N ASP A 102 0.35 -8.51 19.74
CA ASP A 102 0.73 -8.52 18.32
C ASP A 102 -0.48 -8.82 17.40
N ALA A 103 -1.46 -7.96 17.49
CA ALA A 103 -2.68 -8.05 16.70
C ALA A 103 -2.44 -7.67 15.23
N GLU A 104 -3.21 -8.28 14.35
CA GLU A 104 -3.36 -7.80 12.98
C GLU A 104 -3.97 -6.40 12.97
N TYR A 105 -3.61 -5.61 11.95
CA TYR A 105 -4.16 -4.27 11.79
C TYR A 105 -4.49 -3.95 10.33
N ALA A 106 -5.37 -2.98 10.15
CA ALA A 106 -5.65 -2.30 8.90
C ALA A 106 -5.40 -0.80 9.04
N ILE A 107 -5.44 -0.09 7.94
CA ILE A 107 -5.42 1.38 7.89
C ILE A 107 -6.66 1.89 7.17
N SER A 108 -7.09 3.10 7.55
CA SER A 108 -8.20 3.77 6.86
C SER A 108 -7.79 4.19 5.46
N GLY A 109 -8.70 3.99 4.50
CA GLY A 109 -8.47 4.37 3.11
C GLY A 109 -8.48 5.89 2.91
N GLU A 110 -7.36 6.42 2.42
CA GLU A 110 -7.18 7.86 2.16
C GLU A 110 -7.54 8.19 0.70
N PHE A 111 -8.84 8.14 0.36
CA PHE A 111 -9.36 8.46 -0.98
C PHE A 111 -10.78 9.05 -0.92
N THR A 112 -11.19 9.69 -2.00
CA THR A 112 -12.39 10.53 -2.04
C THR A 112 -13.69 9.78 -1.73
N ALA A 113 -13.86 8.55 -2.23
CA ALA A 113 -15.06 7.75 -1.95
C ALA A 113 -15.20 7.37 -0.47
N ASN A 114 -14.08 7.34 0.29
CA ASN A 114 -14.05 7.16 1.74
C ASN A 114 -14.10 8.49 2.52
N GLY A 115 -14.44 9.59 1.87
CA GLY A 115 -14.53 10.93 2.48
C GLY A 115 -13.20 11.68 2.62
N TYR A 116 -12.08 11.09 2.24
CA TYR A 116 -10.76 11.75 2.29
C TYR A 116 -10.51 12.55 0.99
N ARG A 117 -10.75 13.86 1.05
CA ARG A 117 -10.75 14.75 -0.14
C ARG A 117 -9.37 15.22 -0.59
N ASN A 118 -8.34 15.07 0.25
CA ASN A 118 -7.00 15.58 -0.08
C ASN A 118 -6.28 14.70 -1.10
N ASN A 119 -6.68 13.43 -1.26
CA ASN A 119 -6.09 12.57 -2.28
C ASN A 119 -6.75 12.84 -3.64
N THR A 120 -6.07 13.66 -4.43
CA THR A 120 -6.47 14.01 -5.81
C THR A 120 -5.58 13.36 -6.87
N LEU A 121 -4.72 12.42 -6.45
CA LEU A 121 -3.81 11.71 -7.35
C LEU A 121 -4.60 10.94 -8.39
N LYS A 122 -4.32 11.18 -9.66
CA LYS A 122 -4.96 10.48 -10.77
C LYS A 122 -4.37 9.09 -10.93
N MET A 123 -5.21 8.10 -11.11
CA MET A 123 -4.84 6.69 -11.28
C MET A 123 -4.29 6.45 -12.68
N GLN A 124 -3.06 6.86 -12.91
CA GLN A 124 -2.34 6.77 -14.17
C GLN A 124 -1.26 5.69 -14.11
N LYS A 125 -0.74 5.31 -15.27
CA LYS A 125 0.41 4.42 -15.41
C LYS A 125 1.55 4.83 -14.47
N GLY A 126 2.09 3.86 -13.75
CA GLY A 126 3.13 4.01 -12.76
C GLY A 126 2.65 4.44 -11.37
N VAL A 127 1.37 4.75 -11.17
CA VAL A 127 0.85 5.05 -9.82
C VAL A 127 0.81 3.79 -8.99
N ILE A 128 1.37 3.87 -7.77
CA ILE A 128 1.23 2.86 -6.72
C ILE A 128 0.06 3.23 -5.81
N ALA A 129 -0.79 2.25 -5.50
CA ALA A 129 -1.93 2.41 -4.61
C ALA A 129 -2.07 1.20 -3.66
N MET A 130 -2.66 1.41 -2.48
CA MET A 130 -2.93 0.32 -1.56
C MET A 130 -4.12 -0.52 -2.05
N GLU A 131 -3.94 -1.84 -1.97
CA GLU A 131 -5.02 -2.80 -2.18
C GLU A 131 -5.97 -2.79 -0.96
N ARG A 132 -7.21 -3.14 -1.19
CA ARG A 132 -8.27 -3.25 -0.17
C ARG A 132 -9.29 -4.31 -0.55
N ASN A 133 -10.03 -4.81 0.43
CA ASN A 133 -11.15 -5.71 0.17
C ASN A 133 -12.35 -4.95 -0.43
N ASP A 134 -13.09 -5.61 -1.30
CA ASP A 134 -14.32 -5.09 -1.88
C ASP A 134 -15.55 -5.77 -1.25
N TYR A 135 -15.69 -5.60 0.07
CA TYR A 135 -16.84 -6.18 0.81
C TYR A 135 -18.18 -5.59 0.35
N GLY A 136 -18.18 -4.37 -0.18
CA GLY A 136 -19.38 -3.73 -0.74
C GLY A 136 -19.98 -4.47 -1.93
N ARG A 137 -19.17 -5.26 -2.64
CA ARG A 137 -19.63 -6.17 -3.73
C ARG A 137 -20.46 -7.34 -3.21
N GLN A 138 -20.15 -7.80 -2.01
CA GLN A 138 -20.84 -8.92 -1.36
C GLN A 138 -22.08 -8.44 -0.59
N ASP A 139 -21.97 -7.27 0.07
CA ASP A 139 -23.06 -6.59 0.73
C ASP A 139 -22.79 -5.08 0.75
N ALA A 140 -23.71 -4.30 0.18
CA ALA A 140 -23.56 -2.85 0.06
C ALA A 140 -23.40 -2.14 1.42
N SER A 141 -23.93 -2.72 2.51
CA SER A 141 -23.76 -2.18 3.88
C SER A 141 -22.31 -2.25 4.37
N LEU A 142 -21.46 -3.05 3.73
CA LEU A 142 -20.04 -3.26 4.07
C LEU A 142 -19.08 -2.40 3.24
N THR A 143 -19.58 -1.45 2.46
CA THR A 143 -18.74 -0.59 1.60
C THR A 143 -17.67 0.14 2.43
N THR A 144 -18.02 0.71 3.58
CA THR A 144 -17.08 1.42 4.46
C THR A 144 -16.03 0.49 5.06
N GLN A 145 -16.42 -0.74 5.43
CA GLN A 145 -15.50 -1.76 5.93
C GLN A 145 -14.48 -2.16 4.85
N GLY A 146 -14.94 -2.30 3.60
CA GLY A 146 -14.04 -2.52 2.46
C GLY A 146 -13.09 -1.35 2.22
N TYR A 147 -13.56 -0.13 2.31
CA TYR A 147 -12.73 1.08 2.15
C TYR A 147 -11.64 1.21 3.23
N ASN A 148 -11.84 0.66 4.40
CA ASN A 148 -10.94 0.70 5.55
C ASN A 148 -10.29 -0.68 5.83
N SER A 149 -9.97 -1.43 4.79
CA SER A 149 -9.39 -2.77 4.90
C SER A 149 -7.98 -2.90 4.31
N ALA A 150 -7.32 -1.81 3.98
CA ALA A 150 -5.95 -1.85 3.50
C ALA A 150 -4.98 -2.25 4.63
N GLY A 151 -3.97 -3.04 4.29
CA GLY A 151 -2.91 -3.48 5.21
C GLY A 151 -1.52 -3.23 4.64
N ALA A 152 -0.97 -4.23 3.95
CA ALA A 152 0.36 -4.19 3.36
C ALA A 152 0.35 -4.36 1.83
N GLU A 153 -0.71 -4.94 1.27
CA GLU A 153 -0.78 -5.14 -0.17
C GLU A 153 -0.87 -3.84 -0.94
N PHE A 154 -0.16 -3.79 -2.06
CA PHE A 154 -0.20 -2.68 -3.00
C PHE A 154 -0.25 -3.18 -4.44
N PHE A 155 -0.72 -2.31 -5.32
CA PHE A 155 -0.61 -2.54 -6.76
C PHE A 155 0.01 -1.33 -7.46
N ILE A 156 0.65 -1.57 -8.60
CA ILE A 156 1.22 -0.53 -9.46
C ILE A 156 0.54 -0.63 -10.82
N LEU A 157 -0.03 0.48 -11.28
CA LEU A 157 -0.74 0.54 -12.55
C LEU A 157 0.24 0.50 -13.74
N THR A 158 -0.07 -0.35 -14.72
CA THR A 158 0.67 -0.44 -15.98
C THR A 158 0.00 0.33 -17.12
N LYS A 159 -1.19 0.90 -16.85
CA LYS A 159 -1.98 1.74 -17.75
C LYS A 159 -2.75 2.81 -16.97
N ASP A 160 -3.22 3.85 -17.66
CA ASP A 160 -4.13 4.84 -17.07
C ASP A 160 -5.51 4.22 -16.82
N MET A 161 -6.00 4.37 -15.58
CA MET A 161 -7.25 3.76 -15.10
C MET A 161 -8.15 4.82 -14.45
N GLU A 162 -8.75 5.68 -15.25
CA GLU A 162 -9.57 6.81 -14.77
C GLU A 162 -10.77 6.37 -13.93
N ASN A 163 -11.32 5.18 -14.19
CA ASN A 163 -12.42 4.59 -13.42
C ASN A 163 -12.04 4.24 -11.97
N LEU A 164 -10.75 4.20 -11.63
CA LEU A 164 -10.25 3.98 -10.27
C LEU A 164 -10.00 5.29 -9.51
N ASN A 165 -10.12 6.45 -10.16
CA ASN A 165 -9.93 7.75 -9.50
C ASN A 165 -10.83 7.91 -8.29
N GLY A 166 -10.23 8.20 -7.13
CA GLY A 166 -10.95 8.41 -5.88
C GLY A 166 -11.52 7.16 -5.22
N LEU A 167 -11.21 5.95 -5.73
CA LEU A 167 -11.65 4.65 -5.18
C LEU A 167 -10.54 3.91 -4.44
N TYR A 168 -9.28 4.32 -4.60
CA TYR A 168 -8.10 3.74 -3.96
C TYR A 168 -7.17 4.83 -3.44
N ALA A 169 -6.41 4.50 -2.40
CA ALA A 169 -5.37 5.36 -1.86
C ALA A 169 -4.11 5.30 -2.72
N GLY A 170 -4.08 6.07 -3.83
CA GLY A 170 -2.85 6.31 -4.56
C GLY A 170 -1.88 7.10 -3.69
N PHE A 171 -0.63 6.63 -3.54
CA PHE A 171 0.32 7.22 -2.59
C PHE A 171 1.72 7.45 -3.16
N GLY A 172 1.94 7.20 -4.45
CA GLY A 172 3.21 7.44 -5.12
C GLY A 172 3.13 7.19 -6.62
N LYS A 173 4.24 7.45 -7.30
CA LYS A 173 4.37 7.21 -8.74
C LYS A 173 5.79 6.76 -9.08
N VAL A 174 5.91 5.78 -9.98
CA VAL A 174 7.18 5.33 -10.54
C VAL A 174 7.86 6.49 -11.26
N ILE A 175 9.13 6.70 -10.93
CA ILE A 175 10.00 7.72 -11.54
C ILE A 175 11.14 7.10 -12.34
N GLU A 176 11.53 5.84 -12.02
CA GLU A 176 12.51 5.05 -12.75
C GLU A 176 12.08 3.58 -12.77
N GLY A 177 12.39 2.82 -13.84
CA GLY A 177 12.10 1.38 -13.94
C GLY A 177 10.69 1.06 -14.43
N LEU A 178 10.06 1.95 -15.23
CA LEU A 178 8.78 1.63 -15.91
C LEU A 178 8.91 0.45 -16.87
N ASP A 179 10.06 0.27 -17.51
CA ASP A 179 10.38 -0.88 -18.36
C ASP A 179 10.46 -2.17 -17.55
N ILE A 180 11.01 -2.12 -16.33
CA ILE A 180 11.03 -3.24 -15.39
C ILE A 180 9.59 -3.60 -14.97
N LEU A 181 8.79 -2.59 -14.65
CA LEU A 181 7.38 -2.78 -14.31
C LEU A 181 6.62 -3.48 -15.46
N GLU A 182 6.89 -3.11 -16.71
CA GLU A 182 6.31 -3.75 -17.88
C GLU A 182 6.77 -5.20 -18.05
N GLN A 183 8.04 -5.49 -17.81
CA GLN A 183 8.55 -6.87 -17.83
C GLN A 183 7.83 -7.73 -16.78
N ILE A 184 7.66 -7.22 -15.55
CA ILE A 184 6.91 -7.91 -14.49
C ILE A 184 5.45 -8.12 -14.89
N ALA A 185 4.81 -7.14 -15.52
CA ALA A 185 3.42 -7.25 -15.96
C ALA A 185 3.20 -8.28 -17.06
N ASN A 186 4.24 -8.62 -17.82
CA ASN A 186 4.17 -9.54 -18.96
C ASN A 186 4.81 -10.90 -18.68
N VAL A 187 5.07 -11.27 -17.43
CA VAL A 187 5.51 -12.62 -17.10
C VAL A 187 4.41 -13.63 -17.42
N GLU A 188 4.81 -14.86 -17.67
CA GLU A 188 3.85 -15.94 -17.89
C GLU A 188 2.95 -16.13 -16.67
N VAL A 189 1.64 -16.15 -16.89
CA VAL A 189 0.65 -16.34 -15.83
C VAL A 189 -0.16 -17.61 -16.05
N VAL A 190 -0.73 -18.14 -14.99
CA VAL A 190 -1.71 -19.21 -15.06
C VAL A 190 -2.93 -18.68 -15.81
N THR A 191 -3.18 -19.24 -17.00
CA THR A 191 -4.36 -18.91 -17.80
C THR A 191 -5.60 -19.56 -17.22
N ARG A 192 -6.75 -18.95 -17.47
CA ARG A 192 -8.03 -19.49 -17.05
C ARG A 192 -8.28 -20.85 -17.73
N ASP A 193 -8.16 -21.93 -16.97
CA ASP A 193 -8.88 -23.16 -17.28
C ASP A 193 -10.35 -22.94 -16.88
N GLU A 194 -11.31 -23.38 -17.70
CA GLU A 194 -12.75 -23.27 -17.40
C GLU A 194 -13.14 -23.94 -16.06
N ASN A 195 -12.25 -24.80 -15.54
CA ASN A 195 -12.38 -25.46 -14.24
C ASN A 195 -11.59 -24.80 -13.11
N ALA A 196 -10.76 -23.77 -13.37
CA ALA A 196 -9.99 -23.09 -12.34
C ALA A 196 -10.89 -22.14 -11.53
N LYS A 197 -11.12 -22.47 -10.27
CA LYS A 197 -11.95 -21.66 -9.34
C LYS A 197 -11.17 -20.50 -8.74
N SER A 198 -9.84 -20.50 -8.83
CA SER A 198 -8.92 -19.50 -8.24
C SER A 198 -7.60 -19.50 -9.03
N GLY A 199 -6.77 -18.48 -8.80
CA GLY A 199 -5.41 -18.45 -9.33
C GLY A 199 -5.27 -17.90 -10.76
N ILE A 200 -6.24 -17.15 -11.25
CA ILE A 200 -6.15 -16.46 -12.56
C ILE A 200 -5.22 -15.26 -12.41
N ASP A 201 -4.39 -15.02 -13.43
CA ASP A 201 -3.41 -13.93 -13.48
C ASP A 201 -2.31 -14.05 -12.41
N VAL A 202 -2.10 -15.25 -11.86
CA VAL A 202 -0.98 -15.57 -10.97
C VAL A 202 0.23 -15.92 -11.80
N PRO A 203 1.39 -15.30 -11.60
CA PRO A 203 2.61 -15.66 -12.30
C PRO A 203 3.01 -17.12 -12.07
N VAL A 204 3.39 -17.83 -13.15
CA VAL A 204 3.91 -19.20 -13.07
C VAL A 204 5.23 -19.22 -12.28
N ASN A 205 6.07 -18.20 -12.50
CA ASN A 205 7.30 -17.94 -11.77
C ASN A 205 7.20 -16.51 -11.20
N PRO A 206 6.65 -16.33 -9.99
CA PRO A 206 6.41 -15.01 -9.44
C PRO A 206 7.71 -14.21 -9.24
N PRO A 207 7.82 -12.98 -9.75
CA PRO A 207 8.95 -12.10 -9.44
C PRO A 207 9.04 -11.83 -7.94
N VAL A 208 10.25 -11.95 -7.37
CA VAL A 208 10.50 -11.83 -5.92
C VAL A 208 11.04 -10.44 -5.61
N ILE A 209 10.51 -9.80 -4.58
CA ILE A 209 11.05 -8.57 -4.00
C ILE A 209 12.23 -8.96 -3.10
N ASN A 210 13.46 -8.62 -3.48
CA ASN A 210 14.63 -8.80 -2.62
C ASN A 210 14.52 -7.90 -1.39
N GLN A 211 14.25 -6.62 -1.62
CA GLN A 211 14.05 -5.63 -0.56
C GLN A 211 13.32 -4.40 -1.09
N ILE A 212 12.72 -3.66 -0.15
CA ILE A 212 12.26 -2.29 -0.39
C ILE A 212 13.02 -1.38 0.59
N THR A 213 13.73 -0.39 0.06
CA THR A 213 14.38 0.65 0.85
C THR A 213 13.71 2.01 0.58
N VAL A 214 13.68 2.89 1.58
CA VAL A 214 13.08 4.22 1.42
C VAL A 214 14.05 5.29 1.89
N ASP A 215 14.46 6.16 0.97
CA ASP A 215 15.13 7.40 1.33
C ASP A 215 14.07 8.44 1.74
N THR A 216 14.05 8.77 3.01
CA THR A 216 13.12 9.74 3.58
C THR A 216 13.69 11.16 3.63
N HIS A 217 14.90 11.39 3.08
CA HIS A 217 15.64 12.66 3.16
C HIS A 217 15.79 13.16 4.60
N GLY A 218 15.96 12.22 5.56
CA GLY A 218 16.13 12.51 6.98
C GLY A 218 14.84 12.87 7.73
N ILE A 219 13.67 12.71 7.10
CA ILE A 219 12.38 12.88 7.78
C ILE A 219 12.03 11.59 8.51
N ASP A 220 11.69 11.74 9.79
CA ASP A 220 11.21 10.63 10.63
C ASP A 220 9.70 10.43 10.44
N TYR A 221 9.35 9.39 9.69
CA TYR A 221 7.97 8.92 9.57
C TYR A 221 7.64 8.05 10.78
N LYS A 222 6.72 8.54 11.61
CA LYS A 222 6.28 7.85 12.85
C LYS A 222 5.51 6.56 12.52
N THR A 223 5.04 5.88 13.57
CA THR A 223 4.15 4.73 13.43
C THR A 223 2.82 5.16 12.78
N PRO A 224 2.28 4.42 11.81
CA PRO A 224 1.00 4.73 11.20
C PRO A 224 -0.15 4.62 12.20
N LYS A 225 -1.25 5.32 11.92
CA LYS A 225 -2.51 5.13 12.63
C LYS A 225 -3.16 3.85 12.13
N THR A 226 -3.41 2.92 13.04
CA THR A 226 -4.00 1.61 12.74
C THR A 226 -5.44 1.53 13.24
N ILE A 227 -6.19 0.63 12.64
CA ILE A 227 -7.54 0.24 13.05
C ILE A 227 -7.62 -1.30 13.12
N GLU A 228 -8.58 -1.82 13.85
CA GLU A 228 -8.88 -3.26 13.87
C GLU A 228 -9.37 -3.72 12.48
N PRO A 229 -8.86 -4.81 11.92
CA PRO A 229 -9.35 -5.35 10.66
C PRO A 229 -10.79 -5.82 10.79
N PHE A 230 -11.61 -5.54 9.79
CA PHE A 230 -12.98 -6.04 9.76
C PHE A 230 -13.00 -7.56 9.55
N ASN A 231 -13.60 -8.28 10.48
CA ASN A 231 -13.76 -9.72 10.38
C ASN A 231 -15.05 -10.07 9.64
N TYR A 232 -14.93 -10.27 8.33
CA TYR A 232 -16.06 -10.60 7.44
C TYR A 232 -16.75 -11.92 7.85
N TYR A 233 -15.97 -12.93 8.26
CA TYR A 233 -16.51 -14.21 8.66
C TYR A 233 -17.39 -14.13 9.92
N ASN A 234 -16.92 -13.42 10.94
CA ASN A 234 -17.70 -13.16 12.15
C ASN A 234 -18.98 -12.36 11.87
N TRP A 235 -18.90 -11.38 10.97
CA TRP A 235 -20.07 -10.63 10.52
C TRP A 235 -21.08 -11.56 9.82
N LEU A 236 -20.62 -12.43 8.95
CA LEU A 236 -21.46 -13.39 8.23
C LEU A 236 -22.20 -14.34 9.17
N ILE A 237 -21.49 -14.91 10.16
CA ILE A 237 -22.09 -15.76 11.19
C ILE A 237 -23.21 -15.02 11.93
N LYS A 238 -22.95 -13.80 12.41
CA LYS A 238 -23.95 -12.99 13.12
C LYS A 238 -25.15 -12.68 12.24
N LYS A 239 -24.95 -12.36 10.96
CA LYS A 239 -26.04 -12.12 10.00
C LYS A 239 -26.93 -13.36 9.81
N TYR A 240 -26.35 -14.55 9.69
CA TYR A 240 -27.12 -15.79 9.58
C TYR A 240 -27.89 -16.11 10.86
N GLN A 241 -27.27 -15.96 12.04
CA GLN A 241 -27.92 -16.18 13.33
C GLN A 241 -29.12 -15.25 13.56
N SER A 242 -29.00 -13.97 13.20
CA SER A 242 -30.10 -13.01 13.31
C SER A 242 -31.28 -13.36 12.40
N ASN A 243 -31.01 -13.87 11.19
CA ASN A 243 -32.05 -14.29 10.26
C ASN A 243 -32.80 -15.56 10.73
N MET A 244 -32.12 -16.47 11.43
CA MET A 244 -32.73 -17.68 12.00
C MET A 244 -33.60 -17.38 13.24
N SER A 245 -33.27 -16.36 14.01
CA SER A 245 -34.03 -15.95 15.20
C SER A 245 -35.22 -15.03 14.87
N ALA A 246 -35.36 -14.58 13.64
CA ALA A 246 -36.46 -13.75 13.18
C ALA A 246 -37.59 -14.53 12.45
N GLN A 247 -37.41 -15.85 12.32
CA GLN A 247 -38.43 -16.82 11.85
C GLN A 247 -39.07 -17.58 13.01
#